data_64d0dd83a3e1ca10c8c6069b3ab6305c
#
_entry.id   64d0dd83a3e1ca10c8c6069b3ab6305c
#
_cell.length_a   1.000
_cell.length_b   1.000
_cell.length_c   1.000
_cell.angle_alpha   90.00
_cell.angle_beta   90.00
_cell.angle_gamma   90.00
#
_symmetry.space_group_name_H-M   'P 1'
#
loop_
_entity.id
_entity.type
_entity.pdbx_description
1 polymer ?
#
loop_
_entity_poly.entity_id
_entity_poly.type
_entity_poly.pdbx_seq_one_letter_code
_entity_poly.pdbx_strand_id
1 'polypeptide(L)'
;MSLLFFSKKSILSNVEYIIFAFLALLASAGNTIFNRLGANRASALTNATIKSFFIVIACFLISLVFGHVPTLYSLNLEQWLWILLIGVLTSIDWLFYFLAIKRSHLEAFAPFCAAGILFASNTLFSIFTFMSVTNGGKPLNIVFYFLGLASLLASLIFIIFIKKINPSAKWLWVAFAAISTISFAFVLLIVKLKLTDIPADVISYHQMTIVFTVMLIASLVTKTITEVVKIKWIDHLYIFVGAVFNALMMVCRYTAFSYANSVPAIVNVIIGLDFILVSIATILFFKAKNKLQMLIIIILVASGMILDVLAGLI
;
A
#
# COMPACT_ATOMS: atom_id res chain seq x y z
N MET A 1 40.87 -11.53 9.85
CA MET A 1 40.41 -10.77 8.66
C MET A 1 39.00 -11.18 8.17
N SER A 2 38.53 -12.40 8.42
CA SER A 2 37.18 -12.88 8.01
C SER A 2 35.99 -12.29 8.78
N LEU A 3 36.13 -11.97 10.06
CA LEU A 3 35.05 -11.42 10.90
C LEU A 3 34.61 -10.00 10.51
N LEU A 4 35.52 -9.18 9.99
CA LEU A 4 35.20 -7.82 9.52
C LEU A 4 34.45 -7.81 8.17
N PHE A 5 34.63 -8.82 7.33
CA PHE A 5 33.92 -8.98 6.07
C PHE A 5 32.48 -9.47 6.29
N PHE A 6 32.22 -10.34 7.27
CA PHE A 6 30.88 -10.79 7.64
C PHE A 6 30.04 -9.66 8.25
N SER A 7 30.63 -8.81 9.10
CA SER A 7 29.98 -7.64 9.70
C SER A 7 29.57 -6.61 8.63
N LYS A 8 30.44 -6.34 7.64
CA LYS A 8 30.17 -5.36 6.59
C LYS A 8 29.03 -5.80 5.63
N LYS A 9 28.95 -7.11 5.33
CA LYS A 9 27.91 -7.67 4.47
C LYS A 9 26.52 -7.67 5.15
N SER A 10 26.48 -7.88 6.48
CA SER A 10 25.23 -7.82 7.26
C SER A 10 24.72 -6.38 7.45
N ILE A 11 25.62 -5.40 7.60
CA ILE A 11 25.25 -3.98 7.70
C ILE A 11 24.73 -3.45 6.35
N LEU A 12 25.38 -3.81 5.23
CA LEU A 12 24.91 -3.42 3.90
C LEU A 12 23.51 -3.98 3.61
N SER A 13 23.27 -5.26 3.89
CA SER A 13 21.95 -5.87 3.64
C SER A 13 20.82 -5.27 4.51
N ASN A 14 21.14 -4.75 5.69
CA ASN A 14 20.20 -4.05 6.55
C ASN A 14 19.86 -2.65 6.02
N VAL A 15 20.76 -2.01 5.28
CA VAL A 15 20.50 -0.67 4.69
C VAL A 15 19.71 -0.78 3.40
N GLU A 16 19.94 -1.83 2.61
CA GLU A 16 19.33 -1.97 1.28
C GLU A 16 17.80 -2.04 1.34
N TYR A 17 17.20 -2.86 2.21
CA TYR A 17 15.74 -2.94 2.29
C TYR A 17 15.10 -1.63 2.78
N ILE A 18 15.81 -0.86 3.61
CA ILE A 18 15.38 0.46 4.06
C ILE A 18 15.33 1.44 2.89
N ILE A 19 16.32 1.41 1.99
CA ILE A 19 16.34 2.25 0.78
C ILE A 19 15.11 1.94 -0.07
N PHE A 20 14.84 0.66 -0.33
CA PHE A 20 13.64 0.28 -1.09
C PHE A 20 12.34 0.68 -0.38
N ALA A 21 12.27 0.60 0.94
CA ALA A 21 11.12 1.08 1.70
C ALA A 21 10.93 2.60 1.56
N PHE A 22 12.02 3.40 1.56
CA PHE A 22 11.93 4.85 1.30
C PHE A 22 11.52 5.17 -0.13
N LEU A 23 12.05 4.46 -1.13
CA LEU A 23 11.60 4.62 -2.51
C LEU A 23 10.11 4.29 -2.66
N ALA A 24 9.66 3.22 -2.00
CA ALA A 24 8.25 2.85 -1.97
C ALA A 24 7.38 3.92 -1.27
N LEU A 25 7.88 4.57 -0.20
CA LEU A 25 7.21 5.68 0.48
C LEU A 25 6.98 6.85 -0.47
N LEU A 26 8.02 7.31 -1.18
CA LEU A 26 7.91 8.42 -2.13
C LEU A 26 6.94 8.08 -3.26
N ALA A 27 7.03 6.86 -3.78
CA ALA A 27 6.15 6.37 -4.81
C ALA A 27 4.69 6.23 -4.31
N SER A 28 4.47 5.79 -3.06
CA SER A 28 3.14 5.71 -2.44
C SER A 28 2.48 7.07 -2.30
N ALA A 29 3.23 8.08 -1.84
CA ALA A 29 2.73 9.45 -1.73
C ALA A 29 2.33 10.01 -3.11
N GLY A 30 3.18 9.86 -4.12
CA GLY A 30 2.87 10.24 -5.50
C GLY A 30 1.61 9.53 -6.01
N ASN A 31 1.54 8.21 -5.85
CA ASN A 31 0.38 7.41 -6.22
C ASN A 31 -0.93 7.92 -5.58
N THR A 32 -0.93 8.21 -4.28
CA THR A 32 -2.12 8.69 -3.56
C THR A 32 -2.58 10.06 -4.05
N ILE A 33 -1.66 10.99 -4.30
CA ILE A 33 -1.95 12.34 -4.81
C ILE A 33 -2.58 12.24 -6.22
N PHE A 34 -1.93 11.51 -7.13
CA PHE A 34 -2.41 11.37 -8.51
C PHE A 34 -3.70 10.57 -8.61
N ASN A 35 -3.90 9.56 -7.74
CA ASN A 35 -5.19 8.87 -7.62
C ASN A 35 -6.33 9.84 -7.27
N ARG A 36 -6.07 10.77 -6.35
CA ARG A 36 -7.08 11.77 -5.96
C ARG A 36 -7.41 12.72 -7.12
N LEU A 37 -6.40 13.14 -7.86
CA LEU A 37 -6.59 14.01 -9.03
C LEU A 37 -7.42 13.31 -10.12
N GLY A 38 -7.16 12.02 -10.40
CA GLY A 38 -7.89 11.23 -11.38
C GLY A 38 -9.29 10.76 -10.91
N ALA A 39 -9.46 10.47 -9.61
CA ALA A 39 -10.68 9.83 -9.09
C ALA A 39 -11.96 10.66 -9.24
N ASN A 40 -11.85 11.98 -9.37
CA ASN A 40 -13.01 12.86 -9.49
C ASN A 40 -13.64 12.89 -10.89
N ARG A 41 -13.01 12.30 -11.89
CA ARG A 41 -13.32 12.46 -13.32
C ARG A 41 -14.00 11.26 -13.96
N ALA A 42 -13.90 10.08 -13.34
CA ALA A 42 -14.50 8.85 -13.84
C ALA A 42 -15.11 8.04 -12.69
N SER A 43 -15.84 6.96 -13.02
CA SER A 43 -16.28 5.99 -12.02
C SER A 43 -15.09 5.31 -11.35
N ALA A 44 -15.31 4.78 -10.14
CA ALA A 44 -14.27 4.04 -9.41
C ALA A 44 -13.73 2.86 -10.23
N LEU A 45 -14.64 2.16 -10.90
CA LEU A 45 -14.31 0.99 -11.73
C LEU A 45 -13.51 1.38 -12.97
N THR A 46 -13.90 2.45 -13.66
CA THR A 46 -13.17 2.98 -14.84
C THR A 46 -11.76 3.41 -14.46
N ASN A 47 -11.59 4.12 -13.35
CA ASN A 47 -10.27 4.51 -12.84
C ASN A 47 -9.40 3.27 -12.54
N ALA A 48 -9.96 2.27 -11.86
CA ALA A 48 -9.26 1.03 -11.55
C ALA A 48 -8.82 0.29 -12.83
N THR A 49 -9.70 0.21 -13.83
CA THR A 49 -9.41 -0.47 -15.12
C THR A 49 -8.29 0.22 -15.88
N ILE A 50 -8.37 1.54 -16.09
CA ILE A 50 -7.35 2.30 -16.84
C ILE A 50 -6.01 2.23 -16.09
N LYS A 51 -6.04 2.43 -14.79
CA LYS A 51 -4.83 2.44 -13.98
C LYS A 51 -4.15 1.08 -13.97
N SER A 52 -4.88 -0.02 -13.76
CA SER A 52 -4.31 -1.37 -13.77
C SER A 52 -3.68 -1.71 -15.11
N PHE A 53 -4.28 -1.30 -16.23
CA PHE A 53 -3.69 -1.43 -17.57
C PHE A 53 -2.30 -0.78 -17.65
N PHE A 54 -2.18 0.48 -17.22
CA PHE A 54 -0.90 1.17 -17.25
C PHE A 54 0.13 0.57 -16.29
N ILE A 55 -0.30 0.01 -15.14
CA ILE A 55 0.63 -0.66 -14.21
C ILE A 55 1.15 -1.97 -14.82
N VAL A 56 0.30 -2.74 -15.49
CA VAL A 56 0.75 -3.96 -16.20
C VAL A 56 1.87 -3.62 -17.19
N ILE A 57 1.68 -2.57 -17.99
CA ILE A 57 2.70 -2.10 -18.92
C ILE A 57 3.97 -1.68 -18.17
N ALA A 58 3.84 -0.88 -17.12
CA ALA A 58 4.99 -0.39 -16.34
C ALA A 58 5.76 -1.56 -15.69
N CYS A 59 5.07 -2.52 -15.08
CA CYS A 59 5.71 -3.70 -14.49
C CYS A 59 6.39 -4.57 -15.54
N PHE A 60 5.78 -4.75 -16.71
CA PHE A 60 6.41 -5.48 -17.82
C PHE A 60 7.70 -4.80 -18.28
N LEU A 61 7.68 -3.47 -18.45
CA LEU A 61 8.88 -2.70 -18.81
C LEU A 61 9.97 -2.80 -17.73
N ILE A 62 9.60 -2.79 -16.46
CA ILE A 62 10.54 -3.01 -15.34
C ILE A 62 11.13 -4.42 -15.42
N SER A 63 10.31 -5.47 -15.64
CA SER A 63 10.79 -6.84 -15.81
C SER A 63 11.72 -7.00 -17.03
N LEU A 64 11.46 -6.25 -18.09
CA LEU A 64 12.33 -6.23 -19.26
C LEU A 64 13.70 -5.61 -18.94
N VAL A 65 13.72 -4.49 -18.22
CA VAL A 65 14.96 -3.80 -17.82
C VAL A 65 15.81 -4.65 -16.87
N PHE A 66 15.17 -5.37 -15.95
CA PHE A 66 15.87 -6.25 -15.02
C PHE A 66 16.20 -7.64 -15.58
N GLY A 67 15.78 -7.95 -16.80
CA GLY A 67 16.02 -9.25 -17.44
C GLY A 67 15.18 -10.39 -16.86
N HIS A 68 14.10 -10.11 -16.15
CA HIS A 68 13.23 -11.11 -15.50
C HIS A 68 12.12 -11.65 -16.44
N VAL A 69 12.08 -11.27 -17.72
CA VAL A 69 11.07 -11.75 -18.68
C VAL A 69 10.97 -13.27 -18.75
N PRO A 70 12.07 -14.08 -18.74
CA PRO A 70 11.94 -15.53 -18.69
C PRO A 70 11.21 -16.04 -17.44
N THR A 71 11.40 -15.38 -16.30
CA THR A 71 10.77 -15.74 -15.03
C THR A 71 9.25 -15.56 -15.05
N LEU A 72 8.73 -14.64 -15.89
CA LEU A 72 7.27 -14.47 -16.08
C LEU A 72 6.58 -15.76 -16.52
N TYR A 73 7.28 -16.65 -17.21
CA TYR A 73 6.71 -17.90 -17.78
C TYR A 73 7.13 -19.18 -17.03
N SER A 74 7.97 -19.04 -15.99
CA SER A 74 8.56 -20.19 -15.28
C SER A 74 7.99 -20.43 -13.87
N LEU A 75 6.90 -19.78 -13.51
CA LEU A 75 6.24 -19.95 -12.21
C LEU A 75 5.63 -21.33 -12.07
N ASN A 76 5.78 -21.96 -10.90
CA ASN A 76 5.14 -23.22 -10.57
C ASN A 76 3.67 -23.02 -10.17
N LEU A 77 2.92 -24.14 -10.06
CA LEU A 77 1.48 -24.08 -9.75
C LEU A 77 1.18 -23.46 -8.40
N GLU A 78 1.99 -23.71 -7.36
CA GLU A 78 1.79 -23.13 -6.04
C GLU A 78 1.96 -21.61 -6.08
N GLN A 79 3.02 -21.13 -6.73
CA GLN A 79 3.28 -19.70 -6.93
C GLN A 79 2.13 -19.03 -7.69
N TRP A 80 1.61 -19.68 -8.75
CA TRP A 80 0.46 -19.20 -9.51
C TRP A 80 -0.80 -19.07 -8.64
N LEU A 81 -1.08 -20.07 -7.79
CA LEU A 81 -2.25 -20.02 -6.90
C LEU A 81 -2.16 -18.87 -5.89
N TRP A 82 -0.97 -18.65 -5.30
CA TRP A 82 -0.76 -17.50 -4.40
C TRP A 82 -0.87 -16.15 -5.12
N ILE A 83 -0.32 -16.05 -6.34
CA ILE A 83 -0.45 -14.84 -7.15
C ILE A 83 -1.91 -14.60 -7.56
N LEU A 84 -2.65 -15.63 -7.92
CA LEU A 84 -4.08 -15.52 -8.20
C LEU A 84 -4.84 -14.98 -6.98
N LEU A 85 -4.57 -15.53 -5.80
CA LEU A 85 -5.21 -15.08 -4.57
C LEU A 85 -4.92 -13.62 -4.26
N ILE A 86 -3.64 -13.18 -4.33
CA ILE A 86 -3.31 -11.77 -4.10
C ILE A 86 -3.88 -10.86 -5.19
N GLY A 87 -3.98 -11.31 -6.43
CA GLY A 87 -4.61 -10.58 -7.53
C GLY A 87 -6.10 -10.33 -7.27
N VAL A 88 -6.83 -11.35 -6.80
CA VAL A 88 -8.25 -11.22 -6.43
C VAL A 88 -8.42 -10.29 -5.22
N LEU A 89 -7.62 -10.47 -4.16
CA LEU A 89 -7.64 -9.59 -2.98
C LEU A 89 -7.33 -8.13 -3.34
N THR A 90 -6.36 -7.91 -4.24
CA THR A 90 -6.03 -6.58 -4.74
C THR A 90 -7.14 -5.99 -5.60
N SER A 91 -7.88 -6.82 -6.33
CA SER A 91 -9.06 -6.34 -7.07
C SER A 91 -10.14 -5.82 -6.12
N ILE A 92 -10.39 -6.52 -5.01
CA ILE A 92 -11.30 -6.08 -3.95
C ILE A 92 -10.77 -4.78 -3.32
N ASP A 93 -9.49 -4.76 -2.90
CA ASP A 93 -8.85 -3.57 -2.37
C ASP A 93 -9.05 -2.36 -3.29
N TRP A 94 -8.73 -2.46 -4.55
CA TRP A 94 -8.77 -1.35 -5.50
C TRP A 94 -10.18 -0.83 -5.74
N LEU A 95 -11.16 -1.70 -5.89
CA LEU A 95 -12.54 -1.28 -6.05
C LEU A 95 -12.98 -0.43 -4.84
N PHE A 96 -12.76 -0.95 -3.64
CA PHE A 96 -13.16 -0.26 -2.41
C PHE A 96 -12.29 0.96 -2.11
N TYR A 97 -10.99 0.96 -2.43
CA TYR A 97 -10.12 2.12 -2.37
C TYR A 97 -10.66 3.29 -3.22
N PHE A 98 -10.98 3.03 -4.50
CA PHE A 98 -11.50 4.09 -5.36
C PHE A 98 -12.90 4.56 -4.97
N LEU A 99 -13.74 3.67 -4.43
CA LEU A 99 -15.03 4.05 -3.87
C LEU A 99 -14.87 4.93 -2.61
N ALA A 100 -13.91 4.63 -1.76
CA ALA A 100 -13.62 5.39 -0.56
C ALA A 100 -13.02 6.77 -0.86
N ILE A 101 -11.94 6.83 -1.68
CA ILE A 101 -11.26 8.09 -2.01
C ILE A 101 -12.19 9.08 -2.74
N LYS A 102 -13.12 8.57 -3.55
CA LYS A 102 -14.12 9.40 -4.24
C LYS A 102 -15.12 10.04 -3.29
N ARG A 103 -15.44 9.38 -2.16
CA ARG A 103 -16.44 9.81 -1.17
C ARG A 103 -15.87 10.51 0.06
N SER A 104 -14.55 10.54 0.19
CA SER A 104 -13.85 11.10 1.35
C SER A 104 -13.11 12.39 1.01
N HIS A 105 -12.71 13.13 2.04
CA HIS A 105 -11.69 14.16 1.92
C HIS A 105 -10.30 13.53 2.05
N LEU A 106 -9.34 13.97 1.23
CA LEU A 106 -7.97 13.41 1.24
C LEU A 106 -7.30 13.55 2.62
N GLU A 107 -7.63 14.62 3.34
CA GLU A 107 -7.18 14.92 4.71
C GLU A 107 -7.51 13.82 5.72
N ALA A 108 -8.62 13.12 5.51
CA ALA A 108 -9.06 12.02 6.37
C ALA A 108 -8.70 10.66 5.78
N PHE A 109 -8.76 10.54 4.46
CA PHE A 109 -8.55 9.29 3.75
C PHE A 109 -7.10 8.77 3.86
N ALA A 110 -6.11 9.63 3.59
CA ALA A 110 -4.72 9.19 3.58
C ALA A 110 -4.24 8.68 4.95
N PRO A 111 -4.42 9.42 6.07
CA PRO A 111 -4.04 8.90 7.38
C PRO A 111 -4.89 7.70 7.82
N PHE A 112 -6.17 7.61 7.41
CA PHE A 112 -7.00 6.44 7.69
C PHE A 112 -6.43 5.19 7.01
N CYS A 113 -6.07 5.28 5.74
CA CYS A 113 -5.48 4.15 5.02
C CYS A 113 -4.13 3.76 5.61
N ALA A 114 -3.26 4.72 5.94
CA ALA A 114 -1.97 4.44 6.56
C ALA A 114 -2.13 3.72 7.90
N ALA A 115 -2.92 4.26 8.82
CA ALA A 115 -3.19 3.64 10.13
C ALA A 115 -3.91 2.29 10.00
N GLY A 116 -4.88 2.19 9.08
CA GLY A 116 -5.66 0.97 8.84
C GLY A 116 -4.81 -0.18 8.29
N ILE A 117 -3.94 0.10 7.33
CA ILE A 117 -3.02 -0.91 6.77
C ILE A 117 -2.05 -1.39 7.85
N LEU A 118 -1.47 -0.48 8.64
CA LEU A 118 -0.54 -0.84 9.71
C LEU A 118 -1.23 -1.64 10.79
N PHE A 119 -2.38 -1.18 11.27
CA PHE A 119 -3.15 -1.89 12.28
C PHE A 119 -3.54 -3.29 11.80
N ALA A 120 -4.10 -3.43 10.60
CA ALA A 120 -4.52 -4.71 10.07
C ALA A 120 -3.34 -5.64 9.77
N SER A 121 -2.26 -5.15 9.12
CA SER A 121 -1.11 -5.98 8.80
C SER A 121 -0.37 -6.45 10.05
N ASN A 122 -0.14 -5.58 11.03
CA ASN A 122 0.54 -5.96 12.27
C ASN A 122 -0.29 -6.97 13.06
N THR A 123 -1.62 -6.78 13.13
CA THR A 123 -2.53 -7.74 13.77
C THR A 123 -2.49 -9.09 13.06
N LEU A 124 -2.56 -9.13 11.72
CA LEU A 124 -2.50 -10.37 10.96
C LEU A 124 -1.15 -11.07 11.11
N PHE A 125 -0.03 -10.34 11.01
CA PHE A 125 1.29 -10.90 11.24
C PHE A 125 1.42 -11.51 12.65
N SER A 126 0.86 -10.86 13.68
CA SER A 126 0.88 -11.38 15.05
C SER A 126 0.07 -12.66 15.18
N ILE A 127 -1.11 -12.74 14.58
CA ILE A 127 -1.96 -13.94 14.59
C ILE A 127 -1.26 -15.11 13.89
N PHE A 128 -0.73 -14.88 12.68
CA PHE A 128 -0.12 -15.94 11.88
C PHE A 128 1.25 -16.38 12.38
N THR A 129 1.96 -15.55 13.14
CA THR A 129 3.24 -15.91 13.77
C THR A 129 3.10 -16.35 15.22
N PHE A 130 1.88 -16.66 15.69
CA PHE A 130 1.57 -17.08 17.05
C PHE A 130 2.06 -16.09 18.12
N MET A 131 1.83 -14.80 17.88
CA MET A 131 2.30 -13.72 18.76
C MET A 131 3.84 -13.63 18.91
N SER A 132 4.59 -14.56 18.36
CA SER A 132 6.02 -14.41 18.16
C SER A 132 6.25 -13.60 16.89
N VAL A 133 5.82 -12.37 16.89
CA VAL A 133 6.26 -11.43 15.88
C VAL A 133 7.75 -11.27 16.11
N THR A 134 8.52 -12.03 15.35
CA THR A 134 9.97 -12.02 15.50
C THR A 134 10.54 -11.00 14.55
N ASN A 135 11.30 -10.11 15.11
CA ASN A 135 12.10 -9.14 14.39
C ASN A 135 13.43 -9.81 14.04
N GLY A 136 13.50 -10.52 12.91
CA GLY A 136 14.68 -11.27 12.54
C GLY A 136 15.11 -12.32 13.59
N GLY A 137 14.16 -12.97 14.26
CA GLY A 137 14.39 -13.97 15.31
C GLY A 137 14.41 -13.44 16.74
N LYS A 138 14.30 -12.13 16.95
CA LYS A 138 14.17 -11.54 18.30
C LYS A 138 12.69 -11.34 18.67
N PRO A 139 12.30 -11.62 19.92
CA PRO A 139 10.93 -11.36 20.36
C PRO A 139 10.62 -9.86 20.34
N LEU A 140 9.44 -9.49 19.88
CA LEU A 140 8.94 -8.11 19.97
C LEU A 140 8.65 -7.74 21.43
N ASN A 141 8.94 -6.49 21.78
CA ASN A 141 8.49 -5.95 23.05
C ASN A 141 6.96 -5.76 23.02
N ILE A 142 6.26 -6.67 23.72
CA ILE A 142 4.80 -6.77 23.74
C ILE A 142 4.15 -5.46 24.20
N VAL A 143 4.74 -4.75 25.15
CA VAL A 143 4.19 -3.49 25.68
C VAL A 143 4.17 -2.41 24.60
N PHE A 144 5.30 -2.16 23.95
CA PHE A 144 5.38 -1.17 22.88
C PHE A 144 4.50 -1.55 21.69
N TYR A 145 4.41 -2.83 21.37
CA TYR A 145 3.55 -3.33 20.30
C TYR A 145 2.06 -3.03 20.56
N PHE A 146 1.53 -3.37 21.75
CA PHE A 146 0.13 -3.08 22.06
C PHE A 146 -0.15 -1.58 22.20
N LEU A 147 0.80 -0.79 22.70
CA LEU A 147 0.67 0.67 22.75
C LEU A 147 0.64 1.26 21.33
N GLY A 148 1.45 0.73 20.40
CA GLY A 148 1.42 1.10 19.00
C GLY A 148 0.08 0.81 18.35
N LEU A 149 -0.42 -0.42 18.48
CA LEU A 149 -1.76 -0.80 17.99
C LEU A 149 -2.88 0.08 18.59
N ALA A 150 -2.81 0.35 19.90
CA ALA A 150 -3.79 1.21 20.57
C ALA A 150 -3.77 2.65 20.02
N SER A 151 -2.58 3.21 19.74
CA SER A 151 -2.43 4.54 19.15
C SER A 151 -2.97 4.58 17.71
N LEU A 152 -2.70 3.56 16.89
CA LEU A 152 -3.26 3.42 15.54
C LEU A 152 -4.79 3.31 15.59
N LEU A 153 -5.34 2.49 16.49
CA LEU A 153 -6.79 2.36 16.67
C LEU A 153 -7.41 3.68 17.13
N ALA A 154 -6.78 4.38 18.08
CA ALA A 154 -7.24 5.69 18.53
C ALA A 154 -7.27 6.71 17.38
N SER A 155 -6.26 6.68 16.49
CA SER A 155 -6.24 7.55 15.30
C SER A 155 -7.39 7.24 14.34
N LEU A 156 -7.69 5.95 14.10
CA LEU A 156 -8.81 5.52 13.26
C LEU A 156 -10.15 6.02 13.84
N ILE A 157 -10.36 5.81 15.15
CA ILE A 157 -11.55 6.29 15.86
C ILE A 157 -11.66 7.82 15.75
N PHE A 158 -10.56 8.53 16.01
CA PHE A 158 -10.56 10.00 15.93
C PHE A 158 -10.93 10.50 14.53
N ILE A 159 -10.36 9.90 13.47
CA ILE A 159 -10.68 10.24 12.07
C ILE A 159 -12.17 10.06 11.77
N ILE A 160 -12.77 8.98 12.27
CA ILE A 160 -14.19 8.69 12.09
C ILE A 160 -15.06 9.78 12.72
N PHE A 161 -14.67 10.31 13.88
CA PHE A 161 -15.45 11.30 14.63
C PHE A 161 -15.20 12.76 14.24
N ILE A 162 -14.32 13.07 13.28
CA ILE A 162 -14.16 14.45 12.77
C ILE A 162 -15.48 14.95 12.17
N LYS A 163 -16.04 15.99 12.82
CA LYS A 163 -17.41 16.51 12.51
C LYS A 163 -17.60 17.05 11.08
N LYS A 164 -16.54 17.43 10.38
CA LYS A 164 -16.60 18.11 9.07
C LYS A 164 -16.58 17.16 7.86
N ILE A 165 -16.55 15.86 8.06
CA ILE A 165 -16.74 14.89 6.99
C ILE A 165 -18.22 14.80 6.68
N ASN A 166 -18.58 14.84 5.39
CA ASN A 166 -19.98 14.85 4.93
C ASN A 166 -20.82 13.82 5.69
N PRO A 167 -21.84 14.23 6.47
CA PRO A 167 -22.57 13.35 7.39
C PRO A 167 -23.27 12.19 6.71
N SER A 168 -23.80 12.42 5.51
CA SER A 168 -24.59 11.44 4.75
C SER A 168 -23.76 10.28 4.17
N ALA A 169 -22.46 10.50 3.93
CA ALA A 169 -21.56 9.50 3.33
C ALA A 169 -20.48 8.98 4.32
N LYS A 170 -20.47 9.49 5.56
CA LYS A 170 -19.39 9.27 6.54
C LYS A 170 -19.06 7.80 6.76
N TRP A 171 -20.04 6.99 7.11
CA TRP A 171 -19.82 5.58 7.40
C TRP A 171 -19.53 4.74 6.16
N LEU A 172 -20.08 5.12 5.03
CA LEU A 172 -19.92 4.38 3.79
C LEU A 172 -18.48 4.44 3.27
N TRP A 173 -17.83 5.62 3.29
CA TRP A 173 -16.44 5.70 2.87
C TRP A 173 -15.49 5.01 3.86
N VAL A 174 -15.79 5.06 5.18
CA VAL A 174 -15.03 4.36 6.21
C VAL A 174 -15.12 2.85 6.01
N ALA A 175 -16.32 2.33 5.77
CA ALA A 175 -16.52 0.91 5.48
C ALA A 175 -15.71 0.47 4.24
N PHE A 176 -15.76 1.25 3.17
CA PHE A 176 -14.97 0.97 1.97
C PHE A 176 -13.46 1.02 2.23
N ALA A 177 -12.98 2.04 2.94
CA ALA A 177 -11.57 2.13 3.30
C ALA A 177 -11.14 0.97 4.21
N ALA A 178 -11.97 0.53 5.14
CA ALA A 178 -11.68 -0.62 6.00
C ALA A 178 -11.58 -1.93 5.20
N ILE A 179 -12.51 -2.19 4.26
CA ILE A 179 -12.43 -3.36 3.38
C ILE A 179 -11.16 -3.32 2.55
N SER A 180 -10.82 -2.17 1.97
CA SER A 180 -9.60 -1.95 1.20
C SER A 180 -8.36 -2.26 2.05
N THR A 181 -8.22 -1.65 3.22
CA THR A 181 -7.03 -1.81 4.09
C THR A 181 -6.88 -3.25 4.60
N ILE A 182 -7.96 -3.94 4.94
CA ILE A 182 -7.92 -5.34 5.35
C ILE A 182 -7.50 -6.24 4.19
N SER A 183 -8.11 -6.08 3.02
CA SER A 183 -7.74 -6.86 1.81
C SER A 183 -6.28 -6.67 1.46
N PHE A 184 -5.78 -5.43 1.52
CA PHE A 184 -4.38 -5.13 1.23
C PHE A 184 -3.44 -5.71 2.31
N ALA A 185 -3.83 -5.71 3.58
CA ALA A 185 -3.04 -6.33 4.65
C ALA A 185 -2.85 -7.86 4.42
N PHE A 186 -3.89 -8.55 3.94
CA PHE A 186 -3.76 -9.96 3.54
C PHE A 186 -2.80 -10.14 2.35
N VAL A 187 -2.84 -9.23 1.36
CA VAL A 187 -1.87 -9.25 0.24
C VAL A 187 -0.44 -9.17 0.77
N LEU A 188 -0.16 -8.21 1.66
CA LEU A 188 1.18 -8.03 2.24
C LEU A 188 1.64 -9.26 3.01
N LEU A 189 0.74 -9.89 3.78
CA LEU A 189 1.01 -11.11 4.52
C LEU A 189 1.40 -12.26 3.58
N ILE A 190 0.59 -12.51 2.54
CA ILE A 190 0.82 -13.59 1.58
C ILE A 190 2.14 -13.36 0.82
N VAL A 191 2.40 -12.14 0.35
CA VAL A 191 3.65 -11.82 -0.35
C VAL A 191 4.84 -12.12 0.54
N LYS A 192 4.83 -11.68 1.80
CA LYS A 192 5.96 -11.94 2.72
C LYS A 192 6.14 -13.42 3.07
N LEU A 193 5.07 -14.17 3.21
CA LEU A 193 5.14 -15.57 3.66
C LEU A 193 5.35 -16.58 2.53
N LYS A 194 4.93 -16.26 1.30
CA LYS A 194 4.81 -17.24 0.21
C LYS A 194 5.48 -16.87 -1.10
N LEU A 195 5.86 -15.60 -1.30
CA LEU A 195 6.29 -15.12 -2.62
C LEU A 195 7.66 -14.42 -2.62
N THR A 196 8.40 -14.45 -1.51
CA THR A 196 9.69 -13.73 -1.39
C THR A 196 10.82 -14.29 -2.25
N ASP A 197 10.68 -15.47 -2.78
CA ASP A 197 11.60 -16.15 -3.69
C ASP A 197 11.40 -15.74 -5.17
N ILE A 198 10.30 -15.03 -5.47
CA ILE A 198 9.98 -14.53 -6.82
C ILE A 198 10.41 -13.06 -6.92
N PRO A 199 10.99 -12.63 -8.06
CA PRO A 199 11.30 -11.22 -8.29
C PRO A 199 10.06 -10.32 -8.13
N ALA A 200 10.23 -9.19 -7.46
CA ALA A 200 9.14 -8.29 -7.08
C ALA A 200 8.35 -7.74 -8.28
N ASP A 201 9.04 -7.46 -9.38
CA ASP A 201 8.44 -7.01 -10.64
C ASP A 201 7.59 -8.09 -11.30
N VAL A 202 8.02 -9.37 -11.21
CA VAL A 202 7.26 -10.55 -11.70
C VAL A 202 5.97 -10.72 -10.90
N ILE A 203 6.04 -10.66 -9.56
CA ILE A 203 4.85 -10.70 -8.70
C ILE A 203 3.90 -9.56 -9.08
N SER A 204 4.43 -8.34 -9.16
CA SER A 204 3.64 -7.14 -9.45
C SER A 204 2.97 -7.21 -10.83
N TYR A 205 3.69 -7.69 -11.85
CA TYR A 205 3.16 -7.87 -13.20
C TYR A 205 1.95 -8.82 -13.22
N HIS A 206 2.10 -10.03 -12.69
CA HIS A 206 1.02 -11.01 -12.70
C HIS A 206 -0.15 -10.61 -11.82
N GLN A 207 0.12 -10.10 -10.62
CA GLN A 207 -0.91 -9.57 -9.73
C GLN A 207 -1.75 -8.50 -10.44
N MET A 208 -1.10 -7.53 -11.09
CA MET A 208 -1.80 -6.45 -11.78
C MET A 208 -2.47 -6.88 -13.07
N THR A 209 -1.97 -7.92 -13.75
CA THR A 209 -2.64 -8.55 -14.88
C THR A 209 -3.98 -9.17 -14.44
N ILE A 210 -4.03 -9.83 -13.29
CA ILE A 210 -5.27 -10.38 -12.73
C ILE A 210 -6.21 -9.23 -12.35
N VAL A 211 -5.71 -8.19 -11.67
CA VAL A 211 -6.50 -7.00 -11.32
C VAL A 211 -7.10 -6.36 -12.58
N PHE A 212 -6.29 -6.15 -13.60
CA PHE A 212 -6.76 -5.57 -14.87
C PHE A 212 -7.86 -6.43 -15.50
N THR A 213 -7.66 -7.75 -15.57
CA THR A 213 -8.64 -8.68 -16.12
C THR A 213 -9.98 -8.61 -15.37
N VAL A 214 -9.95 -8.66 -14.03
CA VAL A 214 -11.15 -8.56 -13.19
C VAL A 214 -11.85 -7.21 -13.39
N MET A 215 -11.10 -6.11 -13.37
CA MET A 215 -11.66 -4.77 -13.53
C MET A 215 -12.20 -4.54 -14.95
N LEU A 216 -11.54 -5.07 -15.97
CA LEU A 216 -11.99 -5.00 -17.35
C LEU A 216 -13.31 -5.76 -17.53
N ILE A 217 -13.41 -7.01 -17.05
CA ILE A 217 -14.64 -7.80 -17.11
C ILE A 217 -15.77 -7.06 -16.39
N ALA A 218 -15.53 -6.56 -15.17
CA ALA A 218 -16.52 -5.81 -14.43
C ALA A 218 -16.95 -4.52 -15.17
N SER A 219 -16.00 -3.82 -15.81
CA SER A 219 -16.29 -2.62 -16.60
C SER A 219 -17.11 -2.91 -17.87
N LEU A 220 -16.87 -4.05 -18.52
CA LEU A 220 -17.65 -4.51 -19.66
C LEU A 220 -19.09 -4.86 -19.25
N VAL A 221 -19.25 -5.65 -18.18
CA VAL A 221 -20.57 -6.06 -17.67
C VAL A 221 -21.39 -4.85 -17.23
N THR A 222 -20.79 -3.89 -16.55
CA THR A 222 -21.46 -2.67 -16.07
C THR A 222 -21.55 -1.57 -17.13
N LYS A 223 -20.99 -1.79 -18.34
CA LYS A 223 -20.91 -0.82 -19.42
C LYS A 223 -20.16 0.48 -19.08
N THR A 224 -19.42 0.50 -17.97
CA THR A 224 -18.62 1.67 -17.56
C THR A 224 -17.38 1.88 -18.44
N ILE A 225 -16.98 0.88 -19.21
CA ILE A 225 -15.89 0.99 -20.19
C ILE A 225 -16.07 2.15 -21.16
N THR A 226 -17.33 2.52 -21.49
CA THR A 226 -17.64 3.64 -22.37
C THR A 226 -17.25 5.01 -21.78
N GLU A 227 -17.03 5.09 -20.46
CA GLU A 227 -16.54 6.31 -19.82
C GLU A 227 -15.10 6.63 -20.20
N VAL A 228 -14.30 5.60 -20.54
CA VAL A 228 -12.87 5.76 -20.91
C VAL A 228 -12.70 6.79 -22.02
N VAL A 229 -13.57 6.76 -23.03
CA VAL A 229 -13.52 7.68 -24.19
C VAL A 229 -13.95 9.12 -23.83
N LYS A 230 -14.70 9.26 -22.73
CA LYS A 230 -15.22 10.56 -22.25
C LYS A 230 -14.27 11.30 -21.32
N ILE A 231 -13.24 10.62 -20.81
CA ILE A 231 -12.24 11.18 -19.90
C ILE A 231 -11.32 12.12 -20.72
N LYS A 232 -11.04 13.29 -20.17
CA LYS A 232 -10.13 14.26 -20.81
C LYS A 232 -8.69 13.72 -20.81
N TRP A 233 -7.91 14.09 -21.80
CA TRP A 233 -6.50 13.69 -21.90
C TRP A 233 -5.69 13.98 -20.63
N ILE A 234 -5.90 15.14 -20.01
CA ILE A 234 -5.19 15.51 -18.77
C ILE A 234 -5.51 14.56 -17.62
N ASP A 235 -6.72 14.04 -17.53
CA ASP A 235 -7.14 13.10 -16.48
C ASP A 235 -6.53 11.71 -16.76
N HIS A 236 -6.42 11.29 -18.04
CA HIS A 236 -5.64 10.11 -18.41
C HIS A 236 -4.17 10.24 -18.00
N LEU A 237 -3.58 11.42 -18.18
CA LEU A 237 -2.21 11.70 -17.76
C LEU A 237 -2.05 11.56 -16.23
N TYR A 238 -2.99 12.07 -15.44
CA TYR A 238 -2.96 11.87 -13.98
C TYR A 238 -3.06 10.39 -13.59
N ILE A 239 -3.96 9.63 -14.23
CA ILE A 239 -4.09 8.19 -14.00
C ILE A 239 -2.81 7.45 -14.40
N PHE A 240 -2.22 7.78 -15.54
CA PHE A 240 -0.95 7.21 -16.01
C PHE A 240 0.21 7.48 -15.05
N VAL A 241 0.41 8.74 -14.63
CA VAL A 241 1.46 9.09 -13.67
C VAL A 241 1.25 8.38 -12.34
N GLY A 242 0.00 8.34 -11.85
CA GLY A 242 -0.37 7.57 -10.67
C GLY A 242 -0.11 6.06 -10.82
N ALA A 243 -0.27 5.51 -12.05
CA ALA A 243 0.02 4.11 -12.34
C ALA A 243 1.53 3.82 -12.28
N VAL A 244 2.37 4.69 -12.84
CA VAL A 244 3.83 4.56 -12.77
C VAL A 244 4.31 4.61 -11.32
N PHE A 245 3.82 5.56 -10.52
CA PHE A 245 4.13 5.59 -9.09
C PHE A 245 3.65 4.34 -8.35
N ASN A 246 2.50 3.79 -8.70
CA ASN A 246 2.02 2.56 -8.09
C ASN A 246 2.90 1.35 -8.45
N ALA A 247 3.31 1.21 -9.71
CA ALA A 247 4.21 0.15 -10.15
C ALA A 247 5.54 0.22 -9.37
N LEU A 248 6.14 1.41 -9.28
CA LEU A 248 7.36 1.63 -8.52
C LEU A 248 7.17 1.31 -7.02
N MET A 249 6.05 1.76 -6.43
CA MET A 249 5.72 1.45 -5.03
C MET A 249 5.63 -0.06 -4.79
N MET A 250 4.93 -0.81 -5.65
CA MET A 250 4.76 -2.26 -5.51
C MET A 250 6.11 -2.97 -5.63
N VAL A 251 6.86 -2.69 -6.69
CA VAL A 251 8.17 -3.32 -6.93
C VAL A 251 9.13 -3.01 -5.78
N CYS A 252 9.27 -1.76 -5.36
CA CYS A 252 10.15 -1.40 -4.26
C CYS A 252 9.70 -2.03 -2.93
N ARG A 253 8.41 -2.08 -2.63
CA ARG A 253 7.87 -2.71 -1.41
C ARG A 253 8.17 -4.21 -1.38
N TYR A 254 7.86 -4.92 -2.46
CA TYR A 254 8.07 -6.36 -2.53
C TYR A 254 9.57 -6.71 -2.56
N THR A 255 10.39 -5.89 -3.20
CA THR A 255 11.85 -5.99 -3.09
C THR A 255 12.31 -5.81 -1.65
N ALA A 256 11.79 -4.82 -0.91
CA ALA A 256 12.11 -4.68 0.51
C ALA A 256 11.70 -5.92 1.32
N PHE A 257 10.58 -6.57 1.00
CA PHE A 257 10.14 -7.80 1.67
C PHE A 257 10.98 -9.04 1.31
N SER A 258 11.59 -9.11 0.14
CA SER A 258 12.40 -10.25 -0.28
C SER A 258 13.73 -10.37 0.46
N TYR A 259 14.21 -9.31 1.10
CA TYR A 259 15.40 -9.39 1.93
C TYR A 259 15.15 -10.25 3.17
N ALA A 260 16.06 -11.21 3.44
CA ALA A 260 15.93 -12.16 4.56
C ALA A 260 15.83 -11.47 5.93
N ASN A 261 16.55 -10.36 6.10
CA ASN A 261 16.59 -9.57 7.35
C ASN A 261 15.52 -8.45 7.36
N SER A 262 14.66 -8.35 6.34
CA SER A 262 13.63 -7.33 6.34
C SER A 262 12.58 -7.62 7.40
N VAL A 263 12.26 -6.58 8.17
CA VAL A 263 11.20 -6.61 9.16
C VAL A 263 9.97 -5.99 8.53
N PRO A 264 8.91 -6.77 8.27
CA PRO A 264 7.72 -6.27 7.60
C PRO A 264 7.09 -5.07 8.30
N ALA A 265 7.10 -5.04 9.63
CA ALA A 265 6.59 -3.92 10.41
C ALA A 265 7.36 -2.63 10.09
N ILE A 266 8.71 -2.67 10.06
CA ILE A 266 9.55 -1.50 9.73
C ILE A 266 9.30 -1.04 8.29
N VAL A 267 9.27 -1.97 7.34
CA VAL A 267 8.99 -1.64 5.93
C VAL A 267 7.64 -0.95 5.79
N ASN A 268 6.59 -1.52 6.41
CA ASN A 268 5.24 -0.95 6.36
C ASN A 268 5.16 0.41 7.07
N VAL A 269 5.86 0.59 8.20
CA VAL A 269 5.93 1.87 8.91
C VAL A 269 6.60 2.93 8.04
N ILE A 270 7.76 2.63 7.44
CA ILE A 270 8.44 3.59 6.54
C ILE A 270 7.52 3.99 5.39
N ILE A 271 6.89 3.03 4.71
CA ILE A 271 6.00 3.32 3.59
C ILE A 271 4.75 4.07 4.08
N GLY A 272 4.22 3.70 5.25
CA GLY A 272 3.06 4.35 5.85
C GLY A 272 3.27 5.84 6.17
N LEU A 273 4.53 6.30 6.33
CA LEU A 273 4.83 7.73 6.46
C LEU A 273 4.47 8.56 5.21
N ASP A 274 4.05 7.92 4.12
CA ASP A 274 3.56 8.59 2.91
C ASP A 274 2.40 9.55 3.21
N PHE A 275 1.57 9.24 4.23
CA PHE A 275 0.48 10.13 4.64
C PHE A 275 0.97 11.51 5.09
N ILE A 276 2.19 11.62 5.62
CA ILE A 276 2.78 12.92 5.98
C ILE A 276 3.03 13.75 4.73
N LEU A 277 3.63 13.14 3.70
CA LEU A 277 3.86 13.80 2.41
C LEU A 277 2.54 14.18 1.74
N VAL A 278 1.56 13.28 1.77
CA VAL A 278 0.21 13.55 1.25
C VAL A 278 -0.48 14.66 2.05
N SER A 279 -0.30 14.70 3.37
CA SER A 279 -0.84 15.76 4.22
C SER A 279 -0.22 17.11 3.94
N ILE A 280 1.10 17.17 3.74
CA ILE A 280 1.81 18.38 3.32
C ILE A 280 1.29 18.84 1.95
N ALA A 281 1.21 17.95 0.98
CA ALA A 281 0.66 18.26 -0.34
C ALA A 281 -0.80 18.74 -0.25
N THR A 282 -1.60 18.17 0.65
CA THR A 282 -2.99 18.58 0.88
C THR A 282 -3.07 20.00 1.44
N ILE A 283 -2.19 20.37 2.37
CA ILE A 283 -2.12 21.73 2.92
C ILE A 283 -1.70 22.74 1.86
N LEU A 284 -0.71 22.39 1.03
CA LEU A 284 -0.14 23.30 0.04
C LEU A 284 -1.03 23.47 -1.19
N PHE A 285 -1.55 22.36 -1.74
CA PHE A 285 -2.24 22.34 -3.04
C PHE A 285 -3.76 22.22 -2.96
N PHE A 286 -4.30 21.58 -1.91
CA PHE A 286 -5.74 21.31 -1.77
C PHE A 286 -6.44 22.20 -0.72
N LYS A 287 -5.74 23.19 -0.12
CA LYS A 287 -6.27 24.18 0.83
C LYS A 287 -7.03 23.52 1.99
N ALA A 288 -6.38 22.64 2.73
CA ALA A 288 -6.94 21.96 3.88
C ALA A 288 -7.61 22.91 4.88
N LYS A 289 -8.86 22.62 5.25
CA LYS A 289 -9.67 23.49 6.15
C LYS A 289 -9.42 23.19 7.64
N ASN A 290 -8.90 22.01 7.99
CA ASN A 290 -8.84 21.51 9.38
C ASN A 290 -7.41 21.21 9.84
N LYS A 291 -6.52 22.19 9.77
CA LYS A 291 -5.08 22.04 10.05
C LYS A 291 -4.78 21.44 11.44
N LEU A 292 -5.49 21.89 12.50
CA LEU A 292 -5.28 21.40 13.86
C LEU A 292 -5.68 19.92 13.99
N GLN A 293 -6.79 19.52 13.40
CA GLN A 293 -7.25 18.11 13.42
C GLN A 293 -6.28 17.23 12.66
N MET A 294 -5.77 17.69 11.51
CA MET A 294 -4.71 16.98 10.77
C MET A 294 -3.45 16.80 11.62
N LEU A 295 -3.04 17.83 12.35
CA LEU A 295 -1.87 17.74 13.21
C LEU A 295 -2.06 16.67 14.31
N ILE A 296 -3.22 16.63 14.96
CA ILE A 296 -3.56 15.59 15.96
C ILE A 296 -3.49 14.20 15.34
N ILE A 297 -4.07 14.01 14.16
CA ILE A 297 -4.04 12.73 13.44
C ILE A 297 -2.60 12.33 13.12
N ILE A 298 -1.80 13.26 12.61
CA ILE A 298 -0.38 13.03 12.29
C ILE A 298 0.37 12.57 13.55
N ILE A 299 0.17 13.23 14.68
CA ILE A 299 0.80 12.85 15.94
C ILE A 299 0.38 11.45 16.38
N LEU A 300 -0.91 11.12 16.35
CA LEU A 300 -1.41 9.81 16.76
C LEU A 300 -0.89 8.69 15.85
N VAL A 301 -0.93 8.86 14.53
CA VAL A 301 -0.42 7.85 13.59
C VAL A 301 1.09 7.71 13.72
N ALA A 302 1.84 8.82 13.77
CA ALA A 302 3.28 8.79 13.92
C ALA A 302 3.72 8.17 15.25
N SER A 303 3.03 8.45 16.36
CA SER A 303 3.32 7.81 17.65
C SER A 303 3.09 6.30 17.60
N GLY A 304 2.00 5.84 16.95
CA GLY A 304 1.76 4.42 16.73
C GLY A 304 2.88 3.76 15.93
N MET A 305 3.32 4.40 14.85
CA MET A 305 4.44 3.93 14.03
C MET A 305 5.75 3.85 14.80
N ILE A 306 6.08 4.88 15.58
CA ILE A 306 7.30 4.91 16.40
C ILE A 306 7.28 3.78 17.43
N LEU A 307 6.15 3.57 18.09
CA LEU A 307 5.98 2.49 19.07
C LEU A 307 6.13 1.11 18.42
N ASP A 308 5.59 0.90 17.21
CA ASP A 308 5.78 -0.35 16.46
C ASP A 308 7.26 -0.60 16.10
N VAL A 309 8.00 0.46 15.73
CA VAL A 309 9.46 0.35 15.48
C VAL A 309 10.21 0.04 16.77
N LEU A 310 9.90 0.73 17.87
CA LEU A 310 10.51 0.48 19.18
C LEU A 310 10.22 -0.93 19.69
N ALA A 311 9.03 -1.45 19.45
CA ALA A 311 8.69 -2.84 19.77
C ALA A 311 9.64 -3.86 19.09
N GLY A 312 10.14 -3.52 17.91
CA GLY A 312 11.06 -4.36 17.15
C GLY A 312 12.55 -4.14 17.44
N LEU A 313 12.91 -3.02 18.07
CA LEU A 313 14.32 -2.67 18.34
C LEU A 313 14.77 -3.01 19.75
N ILE A 314 13.86 -2.99 20.74
CA ILE A 314 14.09 -3.22 22.16
C ILE A 314 13.61 -4.60 22.57
#